data_fa066578c7e31e594f1a4e50b8380857
#
_entry.id   fa066578c7e31e594f1a4e50b8380857
#
_cell.length_a   1.000
_cell.length_b   1.000
_cell.length_c   1.000
_cell.angle_alpha   90.00
_cell.angle_beta   90.00
_cell.angle_gamma   90.00
#
_symmetry.space_group_name_H-M   'P 1'
#
loop_
_entity.id
_entity.type
_entity.pdbx_description
1 polymer ?
#
loop_
_entity_poly.entity_id
_entity_poly.type
_entity_poly.pdbx_seq_one_letter_code
_entity_poly.pdbx_strand_id
1 'polypeptide(L)'
;YYYPSKDTLYLAVLNRALDIWLESMSEMSECANPQEALSDYIGSKIRFSQEHPYGSRVFTQEIITGAPYFKDVLETRVKPQLEKDIAALERWADEGLIRRLDFMHFMFGIWAVTQSYADLAPQFALLLGKAQLEASDFTSAEHMLSSLVLRGLALDK
;
A
#
# COMPACT_ATOMS: atom_id res chain seq x y z
N TYR A 1 21.06 -10.80 15.65
CA TYR A 1 21.29 -9.53 14.93
C TYR A 1 21.47 -8.41 15.94
N TYR A 2 22.64 -7.80 15.96
CA TYR A 2 22.96 -6.71 16.86
C TYR A 2 22.86 -5.36 16.15
N TYR A 3 22.08 -4.45 16.74
CA TYR A 3 22.00 -3.06 16.28
C TYR A 3 22.66 -2.13 17.29
N PRO A 4 23.56 -1.24 16.89
CA PRO A 4 24.33 -0.41 17.81
C PRO A 4 23.49 0.63 18.57
N SER A 5 22.28 0.96 18.10
CA SER A 5 21.36 1.89 18.75
C SER A 5 19.91 1.62 18.41
N LYS A 6 19.00 2.20 19.20
CA LYS A 6 17.55 2.18 18.89
C LYS A 6 17.25 2.88 17.56
N ASP A 7 17.92 3.97 17.25
CA ASP A 7 17.73 4.70 15.99
C ASP A 7 18.16 3.86 14.79
N THR A 8 19.25 3.11 14.89
CA THR A 8 19.68 2.20 13.83
C THR A 8 18.68 1.10 13.58
N LEU A 9 18.13 0.50 14.65
CA LEU A 9 17.08 -0.50 14.54
C LEU A 9 15.80 0.10 13.93
N TYR A 10 15.40 1.26 14.41
CA TYR A 10 14.23 1.99 13.90
C TYR A 10 14.33 2.26 12.40
N LEU A 11 15.46 2.81 11.96
CA LEU A 11 15.73 3.06 10.53
C LEU A 11 15.76 1.77 9.71
N ALA A 12 16.29 0.66 10.26
CA ALA A 12 16.29 -0.63 9.58
C ALA A 12 14.85 -1.15 9.34
N VAL A 13 13.97 -1.00 10.32
CA VAL A 13 12.54 -1.39 10.19
C VAL A 13 11.85 -0.53 9.13
N LEU A 14 12.03 0.78 9.15
CA LEU A 14 11.47 1.70 8.17
C LEU A 14 11.94 1.38 6.75
N ASN A 15 13.24 1.18 6.56
CA ASN A 15 13.83 0.88 5.25
C ASN A 15 13.33 -0.46 4.71
N ARG A 16 13.20 -1.48 5.55
CA ARG A 16 12.67 -2.78 5.11
C ARG A 16 11.22 -2.68 4.64
N ALA A 17 10.37 -2.00 5.38
CA ALA A 17 8.99 -1.77 4.97
C ALA A 17 8.92 -1.03 3.63
N LEU A 18 9.71 0.03 3.50
CA LEU A 18 9.76 0.84 2.30
C LEU A 18 10.26 0.05 1.08
N ASP A 19 11.30 -0.77 1.23
CA ASP A 19 11.85 -1.57 0.13
C ASP A 19 10.78 -2.53 -0.43
N ILE A 20 10.02 -3.20 0.43
CA ILE A 20 8.92 -4.09 0.02
C ILE A 20 7.83 -3.31 -0.73
N TRP A 21 7.43 -2.16 -0.21
CA TRP A 21 6.39 -1.34 -0.85
C TRP A 21 6.84 -0.77 -2.19
N LEU A 22 8.08 -0.29 -2.31
CA LEU A 22 8.62 0.22 -3.57
C LEU A 22 8.73 -0.85 -4.64
N GLU A 23 9.09 -2.08 -4.28
CA GLU A 23 9.10 -3.22 -5.19
C GLU A 23 7.69 -3.48 -5.75
N SER A 24 6.68 -3.56 -4.90
CA SER A 24 5.28 -3.73 -5.32
C SER A 24 4.78 -2.61 -6.23
N MET A 25 5.17 -1.37 -5.96
CA MET A 25 4.84 -0.23 -6.81
C MET A 25 5.49 -0.35 -8.19
N SER A 26 6.77 -0.73 -8.24
CA SER A 26 7.50 -0.92 -9.50
C SER A 26 6.87 -2.03 -10.34
N GLU A 27 6.55 -3.17 -9.73
CA GLU A 27 5.88 -4.29 -10.40
C GLU A 27 4.54 -3.88 -11.00
N MET A 28 3.75 -3.07 -10.29
CA MET A 28 2.49 -2.54 -10.79
C MET A 28 2.69 -1.68 -12.04
N SER A 29 3.61 -0.73 -12.00
CA SER A 29 3.82 0.22 -13.11
C SER A 29 4.46 -0.42 -14.36
N GLU A 30 5.14 -1.55 -14.20
CA GLU A 30 5.78 -2.30 -15.29
C GLU A 30 4.84 -3.32 -15.93
N CYS A 31 3.73 -3.69 -15.30
CA CYS A 31 2.76 -4.64 -15.82
C CYS A 31 1.96 -4.02 -16.99
N ALA A 32 1.69 -4.84 -18.01
CA ALA A 32 0.93 -4.39 -19.18
C ALA A 32 -0.59 -4.44 -18.98
N ASN A 33 -1.08 -5.32 -18.09
CA ASN A 33 -2.50 -5.52 -17.85
C ASN A 33 -2.94 -4.78 -16.59
N PRO A 34 -3.78 -3.71 -16.69
CA PRO A 34 -4.18 -2.94 -15.53
C PRO A 34 -4.94 -3.73 -14.46
N GLN A 35 -5.76 -4.70 -14.86
CA GLN A 35 -6.53 -5.51 -13.90
C GLN A 35 -5.60 -6.41 -13.07
N GLU A 36 -4.67 -7.08 -13.73
CA GLU A 36 -3.66 -7.93 -13.08
C GLU A 36 -2.75 -7.08 -12.19
N ALA A 37 -2.22 -5.98 -12.73
CA ALA A 37 -1.34 -5.06 -12.00
C ALA A 37 -1.95 -4.57 -10.69
N LEU A 38 -3.19 -4.11 -10.73
CA LEU A 38 -3.88 -3.55 -9.57
C LEU A 38 -4.31 -4.62 -8.57
N SER A 39 -4.77 -5.78 -9.04
CA SER A 39 -5.11 -6.91 -8.17
C SER A 39 -3.89 -7.42 -7.42
N ASP A 40 -2.77 -7.59 -8.09
CA ASP A 40 -1.51 -8.05 -7.49
C ASP A 40 -0.95 -7.00 -6.52
N TYR A 41 -1.04 -5.72 -6.87
CA TYR A 41 -0.61 -4.63 -6.00
C TYR A 41 -1.43 -4.59 -4.71
N ILE A 42 -2.74 -4.63 -4.80
CA ILE A 42 -3.63 -4.66 -3.63
C ILE A 42 -3.35 -5.90 -2.78
N GLY A 43 -3.23 -7.07 -3.40
CA GLY A 43 -2.91 -8.31 -2.70
C GLY A 43 -1.57 -8.26 -1.97
N SER A 44 -0.56 -7.69 -2.59
CA SER A 44 0.78 -7.47 -1.99
C SER A 44 0.68 -6.54 -0.77
N LYS A 45 -0.07 -5.46 -0.86
CA LYS A 45 -0.26 -4.51 0.24
C LYS A 45 -1.03 -5.13 1.41
N ILE A 46 -2.07 -5.88 1.15
CA ILE A 46 -2.84 -6.59 2.20
C ILE A 46 -1.97 -7.67 2.86
N ARG A 47 -1.20 -8.44 2.08
CA ARG A 47 -0.26 -9.43 2.62
C ARG A 47 0.79 -8.79 3.53
N PHE A 48 1.34 -7.64 3.14
CA PHE A 48 2.27 -6.91 3.99
C PHE A 48 1.63 -6.54 5.34
N SER A 49 0.40 -6.06 5.34
CA SER A 49 -0.34 -5.73 6.56
C SER A 49 -0.57 -6.96 7.46
N GLN A 50 -0.77 -8.12 6.86
CA GLN A 50 -0.91 -9.39 7.59
C GLN A 50 0.41 -9.89 8.17
N GLU A 51 1.47 -9.87 7.38
CA GLU A 51 2.76 -10.48 7.72
C GLU A 51 3.67 -9.55 8.53
N HIS A 52 3.55 -8.24 8.32
CA HIS A 52 4.42 -7.22 8.91
C HIS A 52 3.63 -6.06 9.58
N PRO A 53 2.66 -6.36 10.48
CA PRO A 53 1.82 -5.30 11.06
C PRO A 53 2.63 -4.30 11.90
N TYR A 54 3.68 -4.75 12.56
CA TYR A 54 4.55 -3.87 13.36
C TYR A 54 5.37 -2.93 12.47
N GLY A 55 5.87 -3.41 11.35
CA GLY A 55 6.58 -2.59 10.36
C GLY A 55 5.69 -1.48 9.79
N SER A 56 4.45 -1.80 9.47
CA SER A 56 3.44 -0.82 9.05
C SER A 56 3.20 0.24 10.12
N ARG A 57 2.98 -0.17 11.37
CA ARG A 57 2.71 0.77 12.48
C ARG A 57 3.89 1.69 12.79
N VAL A 58 5.11 1.17 12.74
CA VAL A 58 6.34 1.97 12.91
C VAL A 58 6.43 3.02 11.80
N PHE A 59 6.19 2.64 10.56
CA PHE A 59 6.17 3.57 9.43
C PHE A 59 5.07 4.62 9.59
N THR A 60 3.87 4.24 9.95
CA THR A 60 2.74 5.15 10.17
C THR A 60 3.03 6.12 11.31
N GLN A 61 3.65 5.66 12.39
CA GLN A 61 4.09 6.52 13.49
C GLN A 61 5.11 7.56 13.03
N GLU A 62 6.07 7.16 12.20
CA GLU A 62 7.03 8.08 11.60
C GLU A 62 6.33 9.18 10.79
N ILE A 63 5.37 8.81 9.95
CA ILE A 63 4.60 9.77 9.13
C ILE A 63 3.76 10.71 10.00
N ILE A 64 3.03 10.19 10.99
CA ILE A 64 2.18 10.99 11.89
C ILE A 64 2.99 12.03 12.65
N THR A 65 4.23 11.73 13.00
CA THR A 65 5.13 12.64 13.71
C THR A 65 5.88 13.61 12.79
N GLY A 66 5.54 13.66 11.50
CA GLY A 66 6.11 14.59 10.52
C GLY A 66 7.32 14.05 9.78
N ALA A 67 7.55 12.76 9.80
CA ALA A 67 8.64 12.06 9.12
C ALA A 67 10.05 12.59 9.46
N PRO A 68 10.41 12.72 10.76
CA PRO A 68 11.66 13.35 11.17
C PRO A 68 12.91 12.65 10.60
N TYR A 69 12.84 11.33 10.36
CA TYR A 69 13.95 10.54 9.78
C TYR A 69 13.76 10.25 8.28
N PHE A 70 12.52 10.26 7.78
CA PHE A 70 12.18 9.73 6.46
C PHE A 70 11.74 10.77 5.44
N LYS A 71 11.72 12.05 5.78
CA LYS A 71 11.30 13.11 4.85
C LYS A 71 12.06 13.04 3.52
N ASP A 72 13.40 13.03 3.59
CA ASP A 72 14.24 12.99 2.40
C ASP A 72 14.06 11.69 1.60
N VAL A 73 13.85 10.56 2.28
CA VAL A 73 13.59 9.27 1.64
C VAL A 73 12.24 9.27 0.91
N LEU A 74 11.22 9.86 1.50
CA LEU A 74 9.92 10.02 0.83
C LEU A 74 10.06 10.87 -0.45
N GLU A 75 10.80 11.97 -0.39
CA GLU A 75 11.02 12.86 -1.52
C GLU A 75 11.89 12.23 -2.61
N THR A 76 12.90 11.46 -2.24
CA THR A 76 13.90 10.93 -3.19
C THR A 76 13.60 9.53 -3.71
N ARG A 77 12.84 8.73 -2.99
CA ARG A 77 12.53 7.34 -3.35
C ARG A 77 11.04 7.10 -3.63
N VAL A 78 10.15 7.57 -2.75
CA VAL A 78 8.71 7.30 -2.87
C VAL A 78 8.08 8.17 -3.96
N LYS A 79 8.33 9.46 -3.92
CA LYS A 79 7.75 10.41 -4.89
C LYS A 79 8.08 10.05 -6.34
N PRO A 80 9.34 9.76 -6.73
CA PRO A 80 9.64 9.37 -8.11
C PRO A 80 8.95 8.07 -8.54
N GLN A 81 8.82 7.08 -7.66
CA GLN A 81 8.10 5.85 -7.96
C GLN A 81 6.60 6.10 -8.10
N LEU A 82 6.02 6.91 -7.22
CA LEU A 82 4.61 7.31 -7.32
C LEU A 82 4.31 8.02 -8.64
N GLU A 83 5.20 8.90 -9.09
CA GLU A 83 5.08 9.57 -10.39
C GLU A 83 5.09 8.57 -11.56
N LYS A 84 5.92 7.52 -11.50
CA LYS A 84 5.91 6.43 -12.48
C LYS A 84 4.60 5.63 -12.45
N ASP A 85 4.09 5.35 -11.27
CA ASP A 85 2.82 4.62 -11.09
C ASP A 85 1.65 5.42 -11.66
N ILE A 86 1.60 6.71 -11.38
CA ILE A 86 0.59 7.62 -11.93
C ILE A 86 0.71 7.69 -13.45
N ALA A 87 1.93 7.78 -14.00
CA ALA A 87 2.14 7.78 -15.45
C ALA A 87 1.65 6.48 -16.10
N ALA A 88 1.79 5.33 -15.44
CA ALA A 88 1.24 4.06 -15.92
C ALA A 88 -0.30 4.08 -15.94
N LEU A 89 -0.92 4.56 -14.87
CA LEU A 89 -2.38 4.70 -14.78
C LEU A 89 -2.93 5.68 -15.83
N GLU A 90 -2.27 6.82 -16.03
CA GLU A 90 -2.62 7.79 -17.08
C GLU A 90 -2.52 7.17 -18.47
N ARG A 91 -1.46 6.43 -18.76
CA ARG A 91 -1.29 5.72 -20.03
C ARG A 91 -2.44 4.73 -20.27
N TRP A 92 -2.79 3.92 -19.27
CA TRP A 92 -3.92 2.98 -19.39
C TRP A 92 -5.26 3.68 -19.63
N ALA A 93 -5.44 4.86 -19.03
CA ALA A 93 -6.63 5.67 -19.27
C ALA A 93 -6.63 6.27 -20.69
N ASP A 94 -5.48 6.74 -21.18
CA ASP A 94 -5.32 7.25 -22.56
C ASP A 94 -5.57 6.16 -23.61
N GLU A 95 -5.15 4.92 -23.31
CA GLU A 95 -5.39 3.74 -24.14
C GLU A 95 -6.83 3.21 -24.04
N GLY A 96 -7.68 3.82 -23.20
CA GLY A 96 -9.06 3.40 -23.00
C GLY A 96 -9.21 2.06 -22.28
N LEU A 97 -8.22 1.64 -21.51
CA LEU A 97 -8.25 0.40 -20.74
C LEU A 97 -8.92 0.57 -19.38
N ILE A 98 -8.85 1.77 -18.81
CA ILE A 98 -9.49 2.13 -17.54
C ILE A 98 -10.12 3.52 -17.63
N ARG A 99 -11.06 3.78 -16.72
CA ARG A 99 -11.63 5.11 -16.53
C ARG A 99 -10.58 6.04 -15.91
N ARG A 100 -10.54 7.29 -16.38
CA ARG A 100 -9.71 8.34 -15.78
C ARG A 100 -10.28 8.79 -14.44
N LEU A 101 -9.42 8.80 -13.43
CA LEU A 101 -9.68 9.31 -12.09
C LEU A 101 -8.56 10.28 -11.69
N ASP A 102 -8.69 10.89 -10.52
CA ASP A 102 -7.55 11.52 -9.84
C ASP A 102 -6.63 10.43 -9.29
N PHE A 103 -5.62 10.05 -10.07
CA PHE A 103 -4.77 8.91 -9.75
C PHE A 103 -3.85 9.15 -8.55
N MET A 104 -3.55 10.41 -8.21
CA MET A 104 -2.82 10.71 -6.97
C MET A 104 -3.66 10.31 -5.75
N HIS A 105 -4.89 10.80 -5.66
CA HIS A 105 -5.80 10.47 -4.56
C HIS A 105 -6.25 9.01 -4.60
N PHE A 106 -6.34 8.41 -5.78
CA PHE A 106 -6.58 6.98 -5.95
C PHE A 106 -5.48 6.14 -5.27
N MET A 107 -4.21 6.46 -5.49
CA MET A 107 -3.09 5.77 -4.83
C MET A 107 -3.10 5.99 -3.32
N PHE A 108 -3.34 7.20 -2.85
CA PHE A 108 -3.47 7.49 -1.42
C PHE A 108 -4.60 6.68 -0.78
N GLY A 109 -5.73 6.53 -1.48
CA GLY A 109 -6.85 5.71 -1.04
C GLY A 109 -6.50 4.23 -0.88
N ILE A 110 -5.80 3.66 -1.86
CA ILE A 110 -5.31 2.27 -1.77
C ILE A 110 -4.36 2.11 -0.58
N TRP A 111 -3.42 3.02 -0.40
CA TRP A 111 -2.50 2.97 0.74
C TRP A 111 -3.22 3.04 2.08
N ALA A 112 -4.14 3.98 2.23
CA ALA A 112 -4.89 4.15 3.47
C ALA A 112 -5.70 2.91 3.83
N VAL A 113 -6.43 2.33 2.87
CA VAL A 113 -7.26 1.14 3.12
C VAL A 113 -6.40 -0.07 3.44
N THR A 114 -5.38 -0.35 2.65
CA THR A 114 -4.54 -1.54 2.83
C THR A 114 -3.74 -1.49 4.12
N GLN A 115 -3.19 -0.33 4.49
CA GLN A 115 -2.43 -0.15 5.73
C GLN A 115 -3.33 -0.19 6.98
N SER A 116 -4.60 0.19 6.87
CA SER A 116 -5.53 0.16 8.00
C SER A 116 -5.68 -1.24 8.61
N TYR A 117 -5.53 -2.30 7.83
CA TYR A 117 -5.59 -3.69 8.31
C TYR A 117 -4.39 -4.10 9.18
N ALA A 118 -3.31 -3.33 9.18
CA ALA A 118 -2.24 -3.43 10.15
C ALA A 118 -2.41 -2.40 11.29
N ASP A 119 -2.59 -1.13 10.90
CA ASP A 119 -2.53 -0.01 11.83
C ASP A 119 -3.76 0.05 12.76
N LEU A 120 -4.92 -0.36 12.26
CA LEU A 120 -6.20 -0.39 12.99
C LEU A 120 -6.70 -1.81 13.26
N ALA A 121 -5.85 -2.82 13.14
CA ALA A 121 -6.21 -4.22 13.33
C ALA A 121 -6.94 -4.50 14.67
N PRO A 122 -6.52 -3.92 15.82
CA PRO A 122 -7.23 -4.12 17.08
C PRO A 122 -8.68 -3.61 17.05
N GLN A 123 -8.93 -2.48 16.40
CA GLN A 123 -10.28 -1.92 16.23
C GLN A 123 -11.15 -2.84 15.39
N PHE A 124 -10.60 -3.32 14.26
CA PHE A 124 -11.35 -4.19 13.35
C PHE A 124 -11.65 -5.55 14.00
N ALA A 125 -10.69 -6.13 14.69
CA ALA A 125 -10.88 -7.38 15.43
C ALA A 125 -12.00 -7.24 16.49
N LEU A 126 -11.97 -6.15 17.27
CA LEU A 126 -13.00 -5.87 18.27
C LEU A 126 -14.39 -5.79 17.64
N LEU A 127 -14.53 -5.06 16.53
CA LEU A 127 -15.81 -4.92 15.83
C LEU A 127 -16.30 -6.23 15.21
N LEU A 128 -15.39 -7.13 14.83
CA LEU A 128 -15.69 -8.47 14.35
C LEU A 128 -15.94 -9.48 15.47
N GLY A 129 -15.83 -9.08 16.74
CA GLY A 129 -15.97 -9.97 17.90
C GLY A 129 -14.83 -10.98 18.04
N LYS A 130 -13.63 -10.65 17.60
CA LYS A 130 -12.44 -11.50 17.59
C LYS A 130 -11.35 -10.94 18.48
N ALA A 131 -10.47 -11.83 18.99
CA ALA A 131 -9.28 -11.42 19.72
C ALA A 131 -8.24 -10.75 18.81
N GLN A 132 -8.15 -11.21 17.55
CA GLN A 132 -7.26 -10.70 16.51
C GLN A 132 -7.84 -10.98 15.11
N LEU A 133 -7.35 -10.27 14.10
CA LEU A 133 -7.67 -10.57 12.71
C LEU A 133 -7.09 -11.93 12.30
N GLU A 134 -7.87 -12.67 11.55
CA GLU A 134 -7.53 -13.99 11.02
C GLU A 134 -7.19 -13.91 9.53
N ALA A 135 -6.58 -14.95 8.98
CA ALA A 135 -6.23 -15.03 7.56
C ALA A 135 -7.45 -14.78 6.65
N SER A 136 -8.62 -15.28 7.01
CA SER A 136 -9.88 -15.06 6.26
C SER A 136 -10.32 -13.60 6.21
N ASP A 137 -9.99 -12.80 7.24
CA ASP A 137 -10.32 -11.37 7.27
C ASP A 137 -9.48 -10.60 6.23
N PHE A 138 -8.19 -10.94 6.12
CA PHE A 138 -7.31 -10.35 5.10
C PHE A 138 -7.71 -10.77 3.68
N THR A 139 -8.08 -12.03 3.48
CA THR A 139 -8.60 -12.52 2.19
C THR A 139 -9.87 -11.78 1.79
N SER A 140 -10.80 -11.60 2.73
CA SER A 140 -12.04 -10.86 2.50
C SER A 140 -11.78 -9.39 2.17
N ALA A 141 -10.82 -8.76 2.86
CA ALA A 141 -10.42 -7.38 2.60
C ALA A 141 -9.82 -7.22 1.20
N GLU A 142 -8.90 -8.10 0.83
CA GLU A 142 -8.29 -8.11 -0.51
C GLU A 142 -9.35 -8.26 -1.61
N HIS A 143 -10.25 -9.22 -1.46
CA HIS A 143 -11.30 -9.47 -2.43
C HIS A 143 -12.27 -8.29 -2.57
N MET A 144 -12.71 -7.72 -1.45
CA MET A 144 -13.57 -6.54 -1.43
C MET A 144 -12.89 -5.33 -2.09
N LEU A 145 -11.65 -5.02 -1.70
CA LEU A 145 -10.95 -3.86 -2.20
C LEU A 145 -10.61 -4.01 -3.69
N SER A 146 -10.14 -5.16 -4.13
CA SER A 146 -9.88 -5.43 -5.55
C SER A 146 -11.16 -5.29 -6.39
N SER A 147 -12.27 -5.83 -5.91
CA SER A 147 -13.58 -5.69 -6.58
C SER A 147 -14.01 -4.23 -6.67
N LEU A 148 -13.88 -3.48 -5.58
CA LEU A 148 -14.25 -2.06 -5.53
C LEU A 148 -13.38 -1.21 -6.49
N VAL A 149 -12.07 -1.42 -6.49
CA VAL A 149 -11.12 -0.68 -7.34
C VAL A 149 -11.35 -1.01 -8.81
N LEU A 150 -11.45 -2.28 -9.18
CA LEU A 150 -11.64 -2.68 -10.58
C LEU A 150 -12.98 -2.22 -11.14
N ARG A 151 -14.04 -2.24 -10.34
CA ARG A 151 -15.35 -1.69 -10.76
C ARG A 151 -15.31 -0.17 -10.90
N GLY A 152 -14.59 0.53 -10.01
CA GLY A 152 -14.43 1.98 -10.08
C GLY A 152 -13.64 2.45 -11.31
N LEU A 153 -12.74 1.60 -11.81
CA LEU A 153 -11.92 1.86 -12.99
C LEU A 153 -12.54 1.33 -14.29
N ALA A 154 -13.63 0.56 -14.21
CA ALA A 154 -14.30 0.04 -15.39
C ALA A 154 -14.86 1.19 -16.25
N LEU A 155 -14.71 1.04 -17.57
CA LEU A 155 -15.33 1.97 -18.53
C LEU A 155 -16.85 1.84 -18.47
N ASP A 156 -17.54 2.96 -18.62
CA ASP A 156 -18.98 2.97 -18.81
C ASP A 156 -19.31 2.25 -20.13
N LYS A 157 -20.29 1.35 -20.08
CA LYS A 157 -20.80 0.64 -21.26
C LYS A 157 -21.71 1.56 -22.06
#